data_1ae1fbf957c550dd4764254df1f3df61
#
_entry.id   1ae1fbf957c550dd4764254df1f3df61
#
_cell.length_a   1.000
_cell.length_b   1.000
_cell.length_c   1.000
_cell.angle_alpha   90.00
_cell.angle_beta   90.00
_cell.angle_gamma   90.00
#
_symmetry.space_group_name_H-M   'P 1'
#
loop_
_entity.id
_entity.type
_entity.pdbx_description
1 polymer ?
#
loop_
_entity_poly.entity_id
_entity_poly.type
_entity_poly.pdbx_seq_one_letter_code
_entity_poly.pdbx_strand_id
1 'polypeptide(L)'
;MSVSVELLFIYRQVWYISSMNSLLDNYRRLVAKIDQLCQSISAELGEQITCSAGCSGCCTAITLFPVEAAALQDALDTLPAQEAESIRQHVRQQASGAGCPLLLNQRCLLYSARPIICRTHGLPIVYSEEGQRKSDCCPLNLVENGSVVGSKAVDLDKLNTLLVAVNALYLSQAGLENSQERVSITHAVSGQ
;
A
#
# COMPACT_ATOMS: atom_id res chain seq x y z
N MET A 1 -28.18 19.17 33.93
CA MET A 1 -26.73 19.28 33.59
C MET A 1 -26.64 19.12 32.08
N SER A 2 -26.40 20.21 31.35
CA SER A 2 -26.31 20.20 29.88
C SER A 2 -24.87 19.83 29.51
N VAL A 3 -24.68 18.67 28.86
CA VAL A 3 -23.42 18.33 28.24
C VAL A 3 -23.24 19.28 27.07
N SER A 4 -22.13 20.03 27.01
CA SER A 4 -21.94 21.02 25.96
C SER A 4 -21.83 20.32 24.59
N VAL A 5 -22.36 20.97 23.56
CA VAL A 5 -22.34 20.47 22.17
C VAL A 5 -20.90 20.18 21.70
N GLU A 6 -19.92 20.92 22.21
CA GLU A 6 -18.47 20.71 21.95
C GLU A 6 -17.97 19.37 22.49
N LEU A 7 -18.37 18.96 23.69
CA LEU A 7 -18.01 17.66 24.26
C LEU A 7 -18.59 16.49 23.43
N LEU A 8 -19.81 16.63 22.95
CA LEU A 8 -20.42 15.63 22.06
C LEU A 8 -19.71 15.55 20.71
N PHE A 9 -19.26 16.67 20.17
CA PHE A 9 -18.50 16.70 18.93
C PHE A 9 -17.12 16.05 19.09
N ILE A 10 -16.40 16.35 20.17
CA ILE A 10 -15.10 15.74 20.51
C ILE A 10 -15.26 14.23 20.73
N TYR A 11 -16.29 13.80 21.50
CA TYR A 11 -16.57 12.38 21.72
C TYR A 11 -16.87 11.65 20.41
N ARG A 12 -17.63 12.26 19.51
CA ARG A 12 -17.95 11.68 18.20
C ARG A 12 -16.72 11.57 17.30
N GLN A 13 -15.84 12.56 17.31
CA GLN A 13 -14.57 12.50 16.57
C GLN A 13 -13.62 11.45 17.14
N VAL A 14 -13.43 11.39 18.45
CA VAL A 14 -12.56 10.39 19.10
C VAL A 14 -13.09 8.98 18.85
N TRP A 15 -14.41 8.78 18.93
CA TRP A 15 -15.03 7.48 18.66
C TRP A 15 -14.89 7.08 17.19
N TYR A 16 -15.09 8.03 16.26
CA TYR A 16 -14.90 7.81 14.82
C TYR A 16 -13.45 7.43 14.49
N ILE A 17 -12.48 8.17 15.00
CA ILE A 17 -11.04 7.89 14.80
C ILE A 17 -10.65 6.53 15.40
N SER A 18 -11.14 6.21 16.61
CA SER A 18 -10.89 4.91 17.24
C SER A 18 -11.51 3.75 16.46
N SER A 19 -12.71 3.94 15.94
CA SER A 19 -13.41 2.95 15.11
C SER A 19 -12.70 2.74 13.77
N MET A 20 -12.29 3.81 13.08
CA MET A 20 -11.52 3.73 11.84
C MET A 20 -10.17 3.03 12.05
N ASN A 21 -9.48 3.31 13.17
CA ASN A 21 -8.22 2.65 13.51
C ASN A 21 -8.39 1.13 13.64
N SER A 22 -9.49 0.65 14.24
CA SER A 22 -9.76 -0.78 14.39
C SER A 22 -10.10 -1.47 13.05
N LEU A 23 -10.74 -0.75 12.11
CA LEU A 23 -11.07 -1.28 10.78
C LEU A 23 -9.83 -1.64 9.95
N LEU A 24 -8.73 -0.92 10.14
CA LEU A 24 -7.48 -1.14 9.41
C LEU A 24 -6.54 -2.17 10.09
N ASP A 25 -6.88 -2.68 11.27
CA ASP A 25 -5.97 -3.54 12.04
C ASP A 25 -5.58 -4.84 11.30
N ASN A 26 -6.51 -5.46 10.58
CA ASN A 26 -6.21 -6.65 9.80
C ASN A 26 -5.26 -6.33 8.64
N TYR A 27 -5.46 -5.19 7.97
CA TYR A 27 -4.57 -4.73 6.92
C TYR A 27 -3.17 -4.38 7.46
N ARG A 28 -3.08 -3.65 8.57
CA ARG A 28 -1.80 -3.32 9.22
C ARG A 28 -1.03 -4.57 9.65
N ARG A 29 -1.72 -5.60 10.17
CA ARG A 29 -1.10 -6.89 10.49
C ARG A 29 -0.59 -7.61 9.24
N LEU A 30 -1.34 -7.57 8.14
CA LEU A 30 -0.89 -8.12 6.86
C LEU A 30 0.35 -7.37 6.37
N VAL A 31 0.33 -6.04 6.36
CA VAL A 31 1.48 -5.18 6.00
C VAL A 31 2.72 -5.54 6.83
N ALA A 32 2.59 -5.65 8.15
CA ALA A 32 3.71 -6.00 9.03
C ALA A 32 4.33 -7.36 8.68
N LYS A 33 3.50 -8.37 8.38
CA LYS A 33 3.97 -9.70 7.94
C LYS A 33 4.68 -9.65 6.59
N ILE A 34 4.17 -8.85 5.66
CA ILE A 34 4.80 -8.67 4.34
C ILE A 34 6.12 -7.93 4.48
N ASP A 35 6.20 -6.90 5.32
CA ASP A 35 7.46 -6.19 5.58
C ASP A 35 8.51 -7.14 6.18
N GLN A 36 8.15 -8.01 7.12
CA GLN A 36 9.04 -9.02 7.68
C GLN A 36 9.51 -10.02 6.61
N LEU A 37 8.60 -10.50 5.74
CA LEU A 37 8.95 -11.38 4.63
C LEU A 37 9.91 -10.70 3.66
N CYS A 38 9.63 -9.45 3.25
CA CYS A 38 10.49 -8.68 2.36
C CYS A 38 11.88 -8.45 2.96
N GLN A 39 11.95 -8.14 4.26
CA GLN A 39 13.22 -8.00 4.98
C GLN A 39 14.01 -9.30 5.01
N SER A 40 13.35 -10.44 5.27
CA SER A 40 13.98 -11.76 5.27
C SER A 40 14.56 -12.12 3.91
N ILE A 41 13.77 -11.91 2.83
CA ILE A 41 14.21 -12.16 1.46
C ILE A 41 15.40 -11.26 1.10
N SER A 42 15.31 -9.96 1.42
CA SER A 42 16.41 -9.02 1.15
C SER A 42 17.68 -9.38 1.91
N ALA A 43 17.58 -9.81 3.16
CA ALA A 43 18.73 -10.25 3.95
C ALA A 43 19.39 -11.52 3.39
N GLU A 44 18.59 -12.47 2.89
CA GLU A 44 19.10 -13.70 2.26
C GLU A 44 19.80 -13.45 0.92
N LEU A 45 19.30 -12.47 0.14
CA LEU A 45 19.84 -12.13 -1.18
C LEU A 45 21.00 -11.15 -1.10
N GLY A 46 21.10 -10.40 0.01
CA GLY A 46 22.22 -9.49 0.28
C GLY A 46 22.49 -8.50 -0.85
N GLU A 47 23.72 -8.45 -1.32
CA GLU A 47 24.18 -7.52 -2.38
C GLU A 47 23.50 -7.72 -3.74
N GLN A 48 22.81 -8.83 -3.95
CA GLN A 48 22.04 -9.08 -5.18
C GLN A 48 20.79 -8.20 -5.29
N ILE A 49 20.38 -7.54 -4.20
CA ILE A 49 19.28 -6.57 -4.16
C ILE A 49 19.86 -5.16 -4.15
N THR A 50 19.74 -4.46 -5.26
CA THR A 50 20.27 -3.10 -5.44
C THR A 50 19.24 -2.00 -5.13
N CYS A 51 18.01 -2.39 -4.79
CA CYS A 51 16.95 -1.44 -4.46
C CYS A 51 17.32 -0.58 -3.25
N SER A 52 17.32 0.73 -3.46
CA SER A 52 17.70 1.73 -2.46
C SER A 52 16.80 2.96 -2.51
N ALA A 53 16.90 3.83 -1.52
CA ALA A 53 16.19 5.10 -1.53
C ALA A 53 16.57 5.93 -2.77
N GLY A 54 15.55 6.40 -3.52
CA GLY A 54 15.75 7.09 -4.79
C GLY A 54 15.62 6.20 -6.03
N CYS A 55 15.57 4.88 -5.89
CA CYS A 55 15.16 4.00 -6.98
C CYS A 55 13.63 4.12 -7.17
N SER A 56 13.21 4.55 -8.36
CA SER A 56 11.80 4.83 -8.68
C SER A 56 11.31 4.18 -9.98
N GLY A 57 12.11 3.33 -10.62
CA GLY A 57 11.77 2.69 -11.89
C GLY A 57 10.49 1.85 -11.85
N CYS A 58 10.14 1.29 -10.68
CA CYS A 58 8.90 0.54 -10.47
C CYS A 58 7.71 1.40 -9.98
N CYS A 59 7.89 2.72 -9.80
CA CYS A 59 6.83 3.62 -9.36
C CYS A 59 5.93 4.01 -10.53
N THR A 60 4.95 3.16 -10.83
CA THR A 60 3.96 3.36 -11.89
C THR A 60 2.58 3.66 -11.31
N ALA A 61 1.67 4.11 -12.15
CA ALA A 61 0.27 4.25 -11.78
C ALA A 61 -0.33 2.86 -11.51
N ILE A 62 -0.87 2.68 -10.32
CA ILE A 62 -1.53 1.44 -9.89
C ILE A 62 -2.93 1.72 -9.36
N THR A 63 -3.74 0.68 -9.27
CA THR A 63 -5.03 0.70 -8.59
C THR A 63 -4.96 -0.08 -7.28
N LEU A 64 -5.79 0.31 -6.32
CA LEU A 64 -5.79 -0.15 -4.94
C LEU A 64 -7.11 -0.81 -4.58
N PHE A 65 -7.09 -1.76 -3.68
CA PHE A 65 -8.30 -2.17 -2.98
C PHE A 65 -8.78 -1.08 -2.01
N PRO A 66 -10.08 -1.01 -1.71
CA PRO A 66 -10.64 -0.03 -0.76
C PRO A 66 -9.90 0.03 0.57
N VAL A 67 -9.47 -1.09 1.14
CA VAL A 67 -8.70 -1.12 2.39
C VAL A 67 -7.31 -0.46 2.26
N GLU A 68 -6.66 -0.59 1.09
CA GLU A 68 -5.38 0.07 0.83
C GLU A 68 -5.56 1.59 0.64
N ALA A 69 -6.64 1.98 -0.05
CA ALA A 69 -7.01 3.38 -0.21
C ALA A 69 -7.32 4.03 1.15
N ALA A 70 -8.08 3.34 2.01
CA ALA A 70 -8.36 3.81 3.37
C ALA A 70 -7.07 3.95 4.22
N ALA A 71 -6.10 3.05 4.06
CA ALA A 71 -4.82 3.15 4.75
C ALA A 71 -3.97 4.34 4.27
N LEU A 72 -4.05 4.71 2.99
CA LEU A 72 -3.41 5.94 2.48
C LEU A 72 -4.08 7.19 3.05
N GLN A 73 -5.42 7.22 3.14
CA GLN A 73 -6.15 8.33 3.75
C GLN A 73 -5.81 8.47 5.24
N ASP A 74 -5.81 7.37 5.98
CA ASP A 74 -5.45 7.35 7.40
C ASP A 74 -4.03 7.93 7.62
N ALA A 75 -3.08 7.57 6.75
CA ALA A 75 -1.73 8.13 6.80
C ALA A 75 -1.70 9.64 6.51
N LEU A 76 -2.49 10.13 5.56
CA LEU A 76 -2.63 11.56 5.28
C LEU A 76 -3.24 12.31 6.46
N ASP A 77 -4.24 11.73 7.12
CA ASP A 77 -4.96 12.35 8.23
C ASP A 77 -4.09 12.44 9.51
N THR A 78 -2.99 11.66 9.58
CA THR A 78 -1.99 11.77 10.65
C THR A 78 -0.96 12.87 10.42
N LEU A 79 -0.86 13.42 9.20
CA LEU A 79 0.05 14.51 8.86
C LEU A 79 -0.50 15.88 9.28
N PRO A 80 0.36 16.89 9.47
CA PRO A 80 -0.09 18.27 9.60
C PRO A 80 -0.96 18.68 8.39
N ALA A 81 -2.05 19.39 8.63
CA ALA A 81 -3.04 19.72 7.59
C ALA A 81 -2.44 20.37 6.34
N GLN A 82 -1.44 21.23 6.52
CA GLN A 82 -0.75 21.90 5.41
C GLN A 82 0.06 20.91 4.56
N GLU A 83 0.71 19.94 5.20
CA GLU A 83 1.49 18.89 4.52
C GLU A 83 0.57 17.97 3.76
N ALA A 84 -0.50 17.49 4.39
CA ALA A 84 -1.52 16.65 3.75
C ALA A 84 -2.13 17.34 2.51
N GLU A 85 -2.45 18.63 2.61
CA GLU A 85 -3.01 19.38 1.47
C GLU A 85 -1.97 19.59 0.35
N SER A 86 -0.71 19.81 0.69
CA SER A 86 0.37 19.87 -0.31
C SER A 86 0.51 18.56 -1.08
N ILE A 87 0.40 17.43 -0.40
CA ILE A 87 0.42 16.10 -1.04
C ILE A 87 -0.80 15.93 -1.95
N ARG A 88 -2.01 16.27 -1.50
CA ARG A 88 -3.24 16.20 -2.32
C ARG A 88 -3.12 17.06 -3.57
N GLN A 89 -2.60 18.27 -3.44
CA GLN A 89 -2.38 19.17 -4.57
C GLN A 89 -1.38 18.62 -5.58
N HIS A 90 -0.25 18.08 -5.10
CA HIS A 90 0.73 17.42 -5.97
C HIS A 90 0.10 16.26 -6.74
N VAL A 91 -0.65 15.37 -6.06
CA VAL A 91 -1.31 14.21 -6.66
C VAL A 91 -2.33 14.64 -7.74
N ARG A 92 -3.12 15.69 -7.48
CA ARG A 92 -4.04 16.25 -8.50
C ARG A 92 -3.31 16.72 -9.75
N GLN A 93 -2.15 17.37 -9.59
CA GLN A 93 -1.34 17.84 -10.72
C GLN A 93 -0.73 16.71 -11.55
N GLN A 94 -0.50 15.54 -10.94
CA GLN A 94 0.07 14.36 -11.59
C GLN A 94 -1.00 13.38 -12.14
N ALA A 95 -2.28 13.68 -12.02
CA ALA A 95 -3.38 12.76 -12.33
C ALA A 95 -3.38 12.21 -13.78
N SER A 96 -2.83 12.96 -14.73
CA SER A 96 -2.74 12.56 -16.15
C SER A 96 -1.39 11.92 -16.52
N GLY A 97 -0.46 11.79 -15.58
CA GLY A 97 0.88 11.23 -15.80
C GLY A 97 0.88 9.69 -15.86
N ALA A 98 1.87 9.12 -16.57
CA ALA A 98 2.07 7.67 -16.64
C ALA A 98 2.72 7.08 -15.38
N GLY A 99 3.30 7.91 -14.52
CA GLY A 99 4.00 7.51 -13.29
C GLY A 99 3.09 7.48 -12.07
N CYS A 100 3.65 7.03 -10.95
CA CYS A 100 2.96 7.08 -9.66
C CYS A 100 2.71 8.54 -9.22
N PRO A 101 1.48 8.97 -8.95
CA PRO A 101 1.18 10.36 -8.58
C PRO A 101 1.73 10.75 -7.19
N LEU A 102 2.15 9.79 -6.37
CA LEU A 102 2.83 10.04 -5.09
C LEU A 102 4.35 10.23 -5.22
N LEU A 103 4.90 10.16 -6.43
CA LEU A 103 6.34 10.29 -6.64
C LEU A 103 6.74 11.76 -6.79
N LEU A 104 7.60 12.25 -5.89
CA LEU A 104 8.21 13.57 -5.96
C LEU A 104 9.72 13.45 -5.75
N ASN A 105 10.51 13.98 -6.67
CA ASN A 105 11.98 13.93 -6.60
C ASN A 105 12.52 12.52 -6.31
N GLN A 106 12.00 11.51 -7.02
CA GLN A 106 12.34 10.09 -6.90
C GLN A 106 12.02 9.48 -5.51
N ARG A 107 11.15 10.12 -4.72
CA ARG A 107 10.71 9.62 -3.42
C ARG A 107 9.20 9.59 -3.33
N CYS A 108 8.68 8.53 -2.69
CA CYS A 108 7.25 8.43 -2.41
C CYS A 108 6.87 9.34 -1.24
N LEU A 109 5.89 10.22 -1.43
CA LEU A 109 5.40 11.13 -0.40
C LEU A 109 4.73 10.42 0.78
N LEU A 110 4.19 9.22 0.56
CA LEU A 110 3.57 8.37 1.61
C LEU A 110 4.30 7.03 1.74
N TYR A 111 5.64 7.07 1.82
CA TYR A 111 6.47 5.86 1.77
C TYR A 111 6.13 4.82 2.86
N SER A 112 5.83 5.24 4.07
CA SER A 112 5.46 4.35 5.18
C SER A 112 4.11 3.66 4.96
N ALA A 113 3.19 4.33 4.27
CA ALA A 113 1.85 3.84 3.96
C ALA A 113 1.75 3.17 2.58
N ARG A 114 2.87 2.82 1.95
CA ARG A 114 2.87 2.16 0.63
C ARG A 114 1.92 0.96 0.59
N PRO A 115 1.13 0.81 -0.48
CA PRO A 115 0.35 -0.39 -0.74
C PRO A 115 1.21 -1.66 -0.77
N ILE A 116 0.60 -2.81 -0.59
CA ILE A 116 1.32 -4.08 -0.50
C ILE A 116 2.17 -4.35 -1.73
N ILE A 117 1.66 -4.11 -2.93
CA ILE A 117 2.44 -4.31 -4.16
C ILE A 117 3.71 -3.44 -4.20
N CYS A 118 3.65 -2.20 -3.69
CA CYS A 118 4.82 -1.33 -3.64
C CYS A 118 5.89 -1.80 -2.65
N ARG A 119 5.51 -2.62 -1.65
CA ARG A 119 6.44 -3.18 -0.65
C ARG A 119 7.22 -4.37 -1.21
N THR A 120 6.62 -5.10 -2.14
CA THR A 120 7.23 -6.28 -2.78
C THR A 120 7.99 -5.96 -4.05
N HIS A 121 7.81 -4.76 -4.60
CA HIS A 121 8.50 -4.34 -5.82
C HIS A 121 10.03 -4.39 -5.67
N GLY A 122 10.67 -4.90 -6.70
CA GLY A 122 12.11 -5.11 -6.75
C GLY A 122 12.54 -6.49 -6.28
N LEU A 123 11.81 -7.12 -5.37
CA LEU A 123 12.10 -8.46 -4.91
C LEU A 123 11.67 -9.51 -5.95
N PRO A 124 12.28 -10.70 -5.88
CA PRO A 124 11.80 -11.84 -6.66
C PRO A 124 10.35 -12.18 -6.29
N ILE A 125 9.55 -12.40 -7.29
CA ILE A 125 8.15 -12.81 -7.16
C ILE A 125 7.92 -14.11 -7.91
N VAL A 126 6.94 -14.90 -7.44
CA VAL A 126 6.42 -16.05 -8.16
C VAL A 126 4.89 -15.93 -8.24
N TYR A 127 4.33 -16.32 -9.36
CA TYR A 127 2.91 -16.23 -9.65
C TYR A 127 2.49 -17.29 -10.65
N SER A 128 1.18 -17.55 -10.76
CA SER A 128 0.61 -18.47 -11.74
C SER A 128 -0.01 -17.69 -12.90
N GLU A 129 0.34 -18.05 -14.12
CA GLU A 129 -0.27 -17.51 -15.33
C GLU A 129 -0.54 -18.64 -16.30
N GLU A 130 -1.78 -18.74 -16.78
CA GLU A 130 -2.26 -19.82 -17.67
C GLU A 130 -1.96 -21.23 -17.12
N GLY A 131 -2.05 -21.42 -15.80
CA GLY A 131 -1.77 -22.68 -15.12
C GLY A 131 -0.28 -23.03 -14.97
N GLN A 132 0.62 -22.15 -15.41
CA GLN A 132 2.06 -22.32 -15.26
C GLN A 132 2.61 -21.42 -14.16
N ARG A 133 3.58 -21.95 -13.39
CA ARG A 133 4.30 -21.17 -12.39
C ARG A 133 5.38 -20.34 -13.08
N LYS A 134 5.30 -19.03 -12.93
CA LYS A 134 6.27 -18.05 -13.45
C LYS A 134 6.99 -17.34 -12.31
N SER A 135 8.15 -16.76 -12.63
CA SER A 135 8.89 -15.90 -11.70
C SER A 135 9.35 -14.64 -12.42
N ASP A 136 9.44 -13.54 -11.68
CA ASP A 136 9.93 -12.26 -12.17
C ASP A 136 10.65 -11.51 -11.05
N CYS A 137 11.51 -10.56 -11.39
CA CYS A 137 12.13 -9.63 -10.45
C CYS A 137 12.55 -8.34 -11.16
N CYS A 138 12.93 -7.33 -10.40
CA CYS A 138 13.51 -6.12 -10.99
C CYS A 138 14.77 -6.47 -11.80
N PRO A 139 14.90 -6.00 -13.06
CA PRO A 139 16.07 -6.29 -13.90
C PRO A 139 17.39 -5.71 -13.35
N LEU A 140 17.34 -4.81 -12.37
CA LEU A 140 18.51 -4.29 -11.67
C LEU A 140 18.98 -5.19 -10.54
N ASN A 141 18.16 -6.19 -10.15
CA ASN A 141 18.48 -7.16 -9.11
C ASN A 141 18.84 -8.51 -9.74
N LEU A 142 19.60 -9.33 -9.02
CA LEU A 142 19.96 -10.69 -9.42
C LEU A 142 20.70 -10.80 -10.76
N VAL A 143 21.46 -9.78 -11.13
CA VAL A 143 22.13 -9.69 -12.44
C VAL A 143 23.10 -10.86 -12.69
N GLU A 144 23.70 -11.41 -11.63
CA GLU A 144 24.74 -12.44 -11.77
C GLU A 144 24.22 -13.89 -11.73
N ASN A 145 23.04 -14.15 -11.15
CA ASN A 145 22.57 -15.52 -10.83
C ASN A 145 21.23 -15.94 -11.43
N GLY A 146 20.62 -15.19 -12.30
CA GLY A 146 19.58 -15.54 -13.30
C GLY A 146 18.31 -16.28 -12.88
N SER A 147 18.24 -16.94 -11.74
CA SER A 147 17.00 -17.59 -11.27
C SER A 147 16.89 -17.67 -9.76
N VAL A 148 15.73 -17.31 -9.23
CA VAL A 148 15.42 -17.42 -7.81
C VAL A 148 14.65 -18.70 -7.54
N VAL A 149 15.14 -19.51 -6.63
CA VAL A 149 14.47 -20.74 -6.19
C VAL A 149 13.52 -20.42 -5.03
N GLY A 150 12.29 -20.80 -5.21
CA GLY A 150 11.10 -20.89 -4.35
C GLY A 150 11.02 -20.20 -2.97
N SER A 151 11.97 -20.39 -2.06
CA SER A 151 11.90 -19.82 -0.71
C SER A 151 12.32 -18.36 -0.62
N LYS A 152 12.97 -17.84 -1.65
CA LYS A 152 13.49 -16.46 -1.71
C LYS A 152 12.65 -15.54 -2.60
N ALA A 153 11.39 -15.87 -2.80
CA ALA A 153 10.47 -15.11 -3.64
C ALA A 153 9.13 -14.88 -2.93
N VAL A 154 8.53 -13.73 -3.21
CA VAL A 154 7.16 -13.42 -2.76
C VAL A 154 6.16 -14.15 -3.65
N ASP A 155 5.29 -14.97 -3.06
CA ASP A 155 4.20 -15.64 -3.75
C ASP A 155 3.02 -14.67 -3.93
N LEU A 156 2.87 -14.11 -5.13
CA LEU A 156 1.83 -13.12 -5.44
C LEU A 156 0.42 -13.70 -5.39
N ASP A 157 0.22 -14.98 -5.71
CA ASP A 157 -1.10 -15.61 -5.68
C ASP A 157 -1.62 -15.68 -4.24
N LYS A 158 -0.75 -16.13 -3.32
CA LYS A 158 -1.07 -16.17 -1.89
C LYS A 158 -1.27 -14.77 -1.32
N LEU A 159 -0.40 -13.84 -1.70
CA LEU A 159 -0.48 -12.46 -1.24
C LEU A 159 -1.80 -11.82 -1.67
N ASN A 160 -2.17 -11.97 -2.94
CA ASN A 160 -3.42 -11.43 -3.47
C ASN A 160 -4.65 -12.08 -2.81
N THR A 161 -4.62 -13.40 -2.56
CA THR A 161 -5.68 -14.11 -1.83
C THR A 161 -5.88 -13.53 -0.43
N LEU A 162 -4.79 -13.27 0.31
CA LEU A 162 -4.85 -12.68 1.64
C LEU A 162 -5.37 -11.23 1.59
N LEU A 163 -4.91 -10.44 0.63
CA LEU A 163 -5.35 -9.06 0.48
C LEU A 163 -6.84 -8.96 0.13
N VAL A 164 -7.33 -9.81 -0.76
CA VAL A 164 -8.76 -9.91 -1.09
C VAL A 164 -9.58 -10.24 0.16
N ALA A 165 -9.15 -11.21 0.97
CA ALA A 165 -9.83 -11.59 2.21
C ALA A 165 -9.84 -10.44 3.23
N VAL A 166 -8.72 -9.73 3.40
CA VAL A 166 -8.61 -8.58 4.30
C VAL A 166 -9.49 -7.42 3.80
N ASN A 167 -9.54 -7.18 2.49
CA ASN A 167 -10.43 -6.18 1.90
C ASN A 167 -11.91 -6.50 2.15
N ALA A 168 -12.32 -7.76 1.97
CA ALA A 168 -13.69 -8.19 2.24
C ALA A 168 -14.09 -7.99 3.70
N LEU A 169 -13.18 -8.30 4.64
CA LEU A 169 -13.39 -8.03 6.08
C LEU A 169 -13.54 -6.54 6.35
N TYR A 170 -12.67 -5.71 5.77
CA TYR A 170 -12.74 -4.26 5.90
C TYR A 170 -14.09 -3.72 5.41
N LEU A 171 -14.52 -4.09 4.20
CA LEU A 171 -15.80 -3.65 3.63
C LEU A 171 -16.98 -4.06 4.50
N SER A 172 -17.01 -5.31 4.95
CA SER A 172 -18.06 -5.82 5.85
C SER A 172 -18.12 -5.05 7.18
N GLN A 173 -16.98 -4.79 7.80
CA GLN A 173 -16.89 -4.05 9.06
C GLN A 173 -17.23 -2.57 8.90
N ALA A 174 -16.92 -1.98 7.76
CA ALA A 174 -17.24 -0.60 7.42
C ALA A 174 -18.72 -0.41 6.99
N GLY A 175 -19.49 -1.48 6.84
CA GLY A 175 -20.87 -1.44 6.33
C GLY A 175 -20.94 -1.04 4.84
N LEU A 176 -19.87 -1.29 4.09
CA LEU A 176 -19.78 -1.02 2.66
C LEU A 176 -20.18 -2.27 1.86
N GLU A 177 -20.70 -2.07 0.65
CA GLU A 177 -20.96 -3.17 -0.25
C GLU A 177 -19.65 -3.93 -0.58
N ASN A 178 -19.73 -5.25 -0.71
CA ASN A 178 -18.58 -6.08 -1.03
C ASN A 178 -18.19 -5.87 -2.51
N SER A 179 -17.54 -4.77 -2.80
CA SER A 179 -17.02 -4.41 -4.12
C SER A 179 -15.58 -4.86 -4.26
N GLN A 180 -15.28 -5.53 -5.37
CA GLN A 180 -13.91 -5.81 -5.81
C GLN A 180 -13.34 -4.64 -6.63
N GLU A 181 -14.09 -3.55 -6.73
CA GLU A 181 -13.70 -2.37 -7.50
C GLU A 181 -12.44 -1.76 -6.90
N ARG A 182 -11.48 -1.53 -7.78
CA ARG A 182 -10.21 -0.91 -7.42
C ARG A 182 -10.24 0.57 -7.75
N VAL A 183 -9.64 1.37 -6.89
CA VAL A 183 -9.54 2.83 -7.06
C VAL A 183 -8.11 3.25 -7.42
N SER A 184 -7.97 4.30 -8.20
CA SER A 184 -6.63 4.86 -8.48
C SER A 184 -6.03 5.50 -7.23
N ILE A 185 -4.70 5.61 -7.17
CA ILE A 185 -4.02 6.39 -6.12
C ILE A 185 -4.50 7.84 -6.11
N THR A 186 -4.73 8.42 -7.29
CA THR A 186 -5.27 9.79 -7.40
C THR A 186 -6.61 9.90 -6.68
N HIS A 187 -7.54 9.02 -6.98
CA HIS A 187 -8.84 9.02 -6.30
C HIS A 187 -8.70 8.77 -4.79
N ALA A 188 -7.88 7.80 -4.39
CA ALA A 188 -7.64 7.48 -2.98
C ALA A 188 -7.07 8.64 -2.18
N VAL A 189 -6.26 9.52 -2.77
CA VAL A 189 -5.55 10.61 -2.08
C VAL A 189 -6.28 11.95 -2.20
N SER A 190 -6.84 12.26 -3.37
CA SER A 190 -7.46 13.57 -3.64
C SER A 190 -8.99 13.56 -3.61
N GLY A 191 -9.62 12.40 -3.62
CA GLY A 191 -11.09 12.26 -3.65
C GLY A 191 -11.72 12.62 -5.00
N GLN A 192 -10.92 12.65 -6.08
CA GLN A 192 -11.36 13.03 -7.43
C GLN A 192 -11.21 11.87 -8.41
#